data_7e20e36188089e93bdd5beefcaa77046
#
_entry.id   7e20e36188089e93bdd5beefcaa77046
#
_cell.length_a   1.000
_cell.length_b   1.000
_cell.length_c   1.000
_cell.angle_alpha   90.00
_cell.angle_beta   90.00
_cell.angle_gamma   90.00
#
_symmetry.space_group_name_H-M   'P 1'
#
loop_
_entity.id
_entity.type
_entity.pdbx_description
1 polymer ?
#
loop_
_entity_poly.entity_id
_entity_poly.type
_entity_poly.pdbx_seq_one_letter_code
_entity_poly.pdbx_strand_id
1 'polypeptide(L)'
;MVAAALVLMLALLGLGSTQGSLAHAAQSATSRPQLVVIDTDIGDDIDDAFALGLALESPELKVLGVTTAFGNTELRARLAERFVEAAGRGDIPVAAGAHTVTANPMTQAAYARRGPERKYADGVAFLLDQIRAHPGEVTLIAIGPLFNVQAAIERDAATFRKLKRVVMMGGSIERGYDDAKTGARRPPDAEWNILQDPKGAQALLASGVPVFMMPLDSTQVHLEEPERDAIFAHGAPVTDQVTLLYHQWKVDNWAH
;
A
#
# COMPACT_ATOMS: atom_id res chain seq x y z
N MET A 1 -2.50 13.72 5.21
CA MET A 1 -1.79 12.42 5.21
C MET A 1 -1.96 11.69 3.87
N VAL A 2 -1.48 12.23 2.78
CA VAL A 2 -1.64 11.61 1.42
C VAL A 2 -0.33 11.00 0.91
N ALA A 3 0.71 11.00 1.71
CA ALA A 3 2.07 10.83 1.19
C ALA A 3 2.84 9.58 1.64
N ALA A 4 2.27 8.76 2.50
CA ALA A 4 2.93 7.52 2.95
C ALA A 4 3.32 6.61 1.78
N ALA A 5 2.49 6.57 0.77
CA ALA A 5 2.66 5.70 -0.38
C ALA A 5 3.69 6.19 -1.41
N LEU A 6 3.85 7.50 -1.58
CA LEU A 6 4.77 8.05 -2.58
C LEU A 6 6.24 7.78 -2.20
N VAL A 7 6.58 7.88 -0.92
CA VAL A 7 7.92 7.62 -0.40
C VAL A 7 8.27 6.13 -0.43
N LEU A 8 7.28 5.27 -0.24
CA LEU A 8 7.47 3.82 -0.29
C LEU A 8 8.00 3.34 -1.66
N MET A 9 7.56 3.98 -2.73
CA MET A 9 8.00 3.65 -4.10
C MET A 9 9.40 4.15 -4.43
N LEU A 10 9.78 5.33 -3.93
CA LEU A 10 11.13 5.87 -4.13
C LEU A 10 12.21 4.99 -3.48
N ALA A 11 11.90 4.33 -2.36
CA ALA A 11 12.79 3.37 -1.72
C ALA A 11 13.01 2.08 -2.54
N LEU A 12 12.07 1.71 -3.39
CA LEU A 12 12.21 0.58 -4.31
C LEU A 12 13.20 0.88 -5.45
N LEU A 13 13.40 2.14 -5.80
CA LEU A 13 14.27 2.58 -6.90
C LEU A 13 15.75 2.71 -6.52
N GLY A 14 16.09 2.55 -5.22
CA GLY A 14 17.50 2.51 -4.78
C GLY A 14 18.24 3.82 -4.95
N LEU A 15 17.64 4.97 -4.61
CA LEU A 15 18.25 6.28 -4.69
C LEU A 15 19.37 6.44 -3.65
N GLY A 16 20.57 6.00 -4.03
CA GLY A 16 21.82 6.42 -3.39
C GLY A 16 22.32 7.73 -3.97
N SER A 17 22.54 8.71 -3.09
CA SER A 17 23.33 9.95 -3.21
C SER A 17 23.37 10.72 -4.55
N THR A 18 23.01 11.96 -4.41
CA THR A 18 23.04 13.08 -5.36
C THR A 18 24.38 13.36 -6.03
N GLN A 19 24.69 12.70 -7.14
CA GLN A 19 25.54 13.20 -8.21
C GLN A 19 25.38 12.31 -9.45
N GLY A 20 24.53 12.69 -10.39
CA GLY A 20 24.41 11.96 -11.66
C GLY A 20 23.02 11.95 -12.29
N SER A 21 22.30 13.08 -12.30
CA SER A 21 20.90 13.16 -12.74
C SER A 21 20.64 12.79 -14.22
N LEU A 22 21.66 12.67 -15.07
CA LEU A 22 21.50 12.31 -16.49
C LEU A 22 21.87 10.85 -16.81
N ALA A 23 22.68 10.20 -15.97
CA ALA A 23 23.04 8.79 -16.15
C ALA A 23 21.98 7.82 -15.59
N HIS A 24 21.15 8.25 -14.63
CA HIS A 24 20.13 7.41 -13.99
C HIS A 24 18.92 7.15 -14.91
N ALA A 25 18.51 8.12 -15.73
CA ALA A 25 17.42 7.96 -16.68
C ALA A 25 17.73 6.93 -17.78
N ALA A 26 19.01 6.78 -18.16
CA ALA A 26 19.46 5.82 -19.16
C ALA A 26 19.62 4.39 -18.60
N GLN A 27 19.81 4.23 -17.29
CA GLN A 27 20.01 2.94 -16.64
C GLN A 27 18.70 2.25 -16.23
N SER A 28 17.60 3.02 -16.05
CA SER A 28 16.27 2.49 -15.77
C SER A 28 15.65 1.73 -16.95
N ALA A 29 16.08 2.00 -18.16
CA ALA A 29 15.48 1.41 -19.39
C ALA A 29 15.87 -0.05 -19.65
N THR A 30 16.74 -0.68 -18.84
CA THR A 30 17.24 -2.05 -19.07
C THR A 30 17.03 -3.03 -17.91
N SER A 31 16.50 -2.57 -16.77
CA SER A 31 16.24 -3.47 -15.66
C SER A 31 14.87 -4.15 -15.80
N ARG A 32 14.83 -5.47 -15.58
CA ARG A 32 13.57 -6.23 -15.51
C ARG A 32 12.67 -5.62 -14.44
N PRO A 33 11.37 -5.39 -14.71
CA PRO A 33 10.46 -4.86 -13.71
C PRO A 33 10.47 -5.70 -12.42
N GLN A 34 10.42 -5.05 -11.27
CA GLN A 34 10.38 -5.74 -9.99
C GLN A 34 9.01 -6.37 -9.77
N LEU A 35 9.00 -7.66 -9.42
CA LEU A 35 7.77 -8.37 -9.08
C LEU A 35 7.30 -7.91 -7.69
N VAL A 36 6.07 -7.38 -7.63
CA VAL A 36 5.51 -6.88 -6.37
C VAL A 36 4.12 -7.46 -6.09
N VAL A 37 3.84 -7.74 -4.83
CA VAL A 37 2.49 -7.91 -4.30
C VAL A 37 2.23 -6.74 -3.37
N ILE A 38 1.06 -6.10 -3.50
CA ILE A 38 0.65 -4.98 -2.67
C ILE A 38 -0.34 -5.48 -1.63
N ASP A 39 -0.02 -5.29 -0.35
CA ASP A 39 -0.89 -5.59 0.79
C ASP A 39 -1.37 -4.28 1.41
N THR A 40 -2.67 -3.99 1.38
CA THR A 40 -3.25 -2.66 1.58
C THR A 40 -4.52 -2.73 2.42
N ASP A 41 -4.77 -1.73 3.26
CA ASP A 41 -6.07 -1.51 3.89
C ASP A 41 -6.88 -0.39 3.21
N ILE A 42 -6.72 -0.28 1.90
CA ILE A 42 -7.42 0.71 1.05
C ILE A 42 -8.90 0.83 1.39
N GLY A 43 -9.37 2.06 1.53
CA GLY A 43 -10.80 2.35 1.70
C GLY A 43 -11.16 3.19 2.92
N ASP A 44 -10.23 3.44 3.85
CA ASP A 44 -10.41 4.34 4.99
C ASP A 44 -9.76 5.68 4.72
N ASP A 45 -8.43 5.79 4.85
CA ASP A 45 -7.71 6.99 4.40
C ASP A 45 -7.47 6.92 2.89
N ILE A 46 -7.01 7.99 2.29
CA ILE A 46 -6.94 8.12 0.83
C ILE A 46 -5.58 7.71 0.26
N ASP A 47 -4.57 7.65 1.09
CA ASP A 47 -3.18 7.43 0.69
C ASP A 47 -2.95 6.08 -0.02
N ASP A 48 -3.63 5.02 0.40
CA ASP A 48 -3.60 3.72 -0.29
C ASP A 48 -4.09 3.78 -1.74
N ALA A 49 -5.08 4.62 -2.03
CA ALA A 49 -5.56 4.79 -3.40
C ALA A 49 -4.50 5.48 -4.27
N PHE A 50 -3.79 6.49 -3.74
CA PHE A 50 -2.65 7.10 -4.42
C PHE A 50 -1.51 6.11 -4.60
N ALA A 51 -1.21 5.29 -3.58
CA ALA A 51 -0.18 4.25 -3.65
C ALA A 51 -0.46 3.23 -4.74
N LEU A 52 -1.68 2.71 -4.76
CA LEU A 52 -2.10 1.75 -5.77
C LEU A 52 -2.04 2.38 -7.16
N GLY A 53 -2.56 3.60 -7.34
CA GLY A 53 -2.48 4.33 -8.59
C GLY A 53 -1.05 4.51 -9.09
N LEU A 54 -0.15 4.94 -8.21
CA LEU A 54 1.28 5.08 -8.53
C LEU A 54 1.92 3.74 -8.92
N ALA A 55 1.58 2.65 -8.23
CA ALA A 55 2.09 1.33 -8.56
C ALA A 55 1.65 0.85 -9.94
N LEU A 56 0.40 1.14 -10.33
CA LEU A 56 -0.14 0.77 -11.64
C LEU A 56 0.52 1.52 -12.79
N GLU A 57 0.93 2.77 -12.57
CA GLU A 57 1.57 3.64 -13.56
C GLU A 57 3.11 3.55 -13.55
N SER A 58 3.71 2.74 -12.66
CA SER A 58 5.15 2.59 -12.55
C SER A 58 5.66 1.46 -13.45
N PRO A 59 6.32 1.74 -14.57
CA PRO A 59 6.83 0.71 -15.50
C PRO A 59 7.94 -0.15 -14.89
N GLU A 60 8.57 0.31 -13.80
CA GLU A 60 9.58 -0.41 -13.04
C GLU A 60 8.99 -1.53 -12.17
N LEU A 61 7.66 -1.56 -12.03
CA LEU A 61 6.95 -2.54 -11.22
C LEU A 61 6.09 -3.45 -12.10
N LYS A 62 6.13 -4.74 -11.78
CA LYS A 62 5.15 -5.71 -12.25
C LYS A 62 4.30 -6.13 -11.05
N VAL A 63 3.12 -5.56 -10.94
CA VAL A 63 2.15 -5.92 -9.89
C VAL A 63 1.60 -7.31 -10.18
N LEU A 64 1.93 -8.29 -9.34
CA LEU A 64 1.45 -9.67 -9.42
C LEU A 64 0.04 -9.82 -8.86
N GLY A 65 -0.36 -8.93 -7.98
CA GLY A 65 -1.69 -8.87 -7.39
C GLY A 65 -1.75 -7.95 -6.19
N VAL A 66 -2.98 -7.76 -5.70
CA VAL A 66 -3.31 -6.95 -4.54
C VAL A 66 -3.99 -7.83 -3.50
N THR A 67 -3.50 -7.79 -2.26
CA THR A 67 -4.17 -8.39 -1.10
C THR A 67 -4.69 -7.30 -0.18
N THR A 68 -5.84 -7.52 0.45
CA THR A 68 -6.41 -6.53 1.35
C THR A 68 -6.29 -6.97 2.80
N ALA A 69 -5.99 -6.03 3.68
CA ALA A 69 -5.79 -6.24 5.10
C ALA A 69 -6.77 -5.40 5.94
N PHE A 70 -6.95 -5.79 7.19
CA PHE A 70 -7.66 -5.05 8.23
C PHE A 70 -9.16 -4.81 7.98
N GLY A 71 -9.98 -5.05 9.01
CA GLY A 71 -11.44 -4.84 8.97
C GLY A 71 -12.14 -5.76 7.97
N ASN A 72 -13.06 -5.20 7.19
CA ASN A 72 -13.79 -5.93 6.15
C ASN A 72 -12.96 -6.07 4.88
N THR A 73 -12.09 -7.06 4.83
CA THR A 73 -11.17 -7.30 3.72
C THR A 73 -11.87 -7.64 2.40
N GLU A 74 -13.06 -8.26 2.44
CA GLU A 74 -13.84 -8.51 1.21
C GLU A 74 -14.39 -7.20 0.60
N LEU A 75 -14.85 -6.26 1.43
CA LEU A 75 -15.30 -4.96 0.94
C LEU A 75 -14.13 -4.13 0.38
N ARG A 76 -12.94 -4.22 1.02
CA ARG A 76 -11.71 -3.62 0.51
C ARG A 76 -11.25 -4.26 -0.79
N ALA A 77 -11.35 -5.59 -0.92
CA ALA A 77 -11.05 -6.29 -2.16
C ALA A 77 -11.98 -5.85 -3.30
N ARG A 78 -13.27 -5.68 -3.00
CA ARG A 78 -14.25 -5.15 -3.97
C ARG A 78 -13.92 -3.71 -4.41
N LEU A 79 -13.38 -2.88 -3.50
CA LEU A 79 -12.88 -1.55 -3.84
C LEU A 79 -11.65 -1.65 -4.74
N ALA A 80 -10.64 -2.40 -4.31
CA ALA A 80 -9.37 -2.54 -5.04
C ALA A 80 -9.59 -3.11 -6.44
N GLU A 81 -10.43 -4.15 -6.59
CA GLU A 81 -10.78 -4.73 -7.87
C GLU A 81 -11.43 -3.73 -8.80
N ARG A 82 -12.47 -3.02 -8.31
CA ARG A 82 -13.10 -1.97 -9.10
C ARG A 82 -12.11 -0.89 -9.52
N PHE A 83 -11.17 -0.54 -8.65
CA PHE A 83 -10.12 0.45 -8.94
C PHE A 83 -9.22 -0.04 -10.09
N VAL A 84 -8.68 -1.26 -9.99
CA VAL A 84 -7.78 -1.80 -11.02
C VAL A 84 -8.50 -2.05 -12.35
N GLU A 85 -9.76 -2.51 -12.32
CA GLU A 85 -10.58 -2.67 -13.52
C GLU A 85 -10.83 -1.33 -14.23
N ALA A 86 -11.25 -0.31 -13.46
CA ALA A 86 -11.52 1.03 -13.99
C ALA A 86 -10.24 1.75 -14.46
N ALA A 87 -9.09 1.41 -13.89
CA ALA A 87 -7.77 1.85 -14.33
C ALA A 87 -7.26 1.11 -15.59
N GLY A 88 -8.07 0.20 -16.17
CA GLY A 88 -7.67 -0.59 -17.33
C GLY A 88 -6.73 -1.76 -17.01
N ARG A 89 -6.57 -2.10 -15.71
CA ARG A 89 -5.67 -3.14 -15.20
C ARG A 89 -6.44 -4.30 -14.58
N GLY A 90 -7.55 -4.71 -15.19
CA GLY A 90 -8.30 -5.89 -14.76
C GLY A 90 -7.54 -7.22 -14.91
N ASP A 91 -6.33 -7.19 -15.46
CA ASP A 91 -5.37 -8.32 -15.48
C ASP A 91 -4.76 -8.59 -14.10
N ILE A 92 -4.84 -7.65 -13.16
CA ILE A 92 -4.25 -7.77 -11.82
C ILE A 92 -5.25 -8.44 -10.88
N PRO A 93 -4.93 -9.64 -10.35
CA PRO A 93 -5.80 -10.34 -9.42
C PRO A 93 -5.86 -9.61 -8.07
N VAL A 94 -7.06 -9.63 -7.47
CA VAL A 94 -7.31 -9.10 -6.13
C VAL A 94 -7.80 -10.23 -5.23
N ALA A 95 -7.25 -10.33 -4.02
CA ALA A 95 -7.62 -11.34 -3.03
C ALA A 95 -7.89 -10.71 -1.66
N ALA A 96 -8.88 -11.24 -0.94
CA ALA A 96 -9.21 -10.76 0.39
C ALA A 96 -8.35 -11.47 1.45
N GLY A 97 -7.65 -10.69 2.25
CA GLY A 97 -6.82 -11.22 3.33
C GLY A 97 -7.60 -11.52 4.62
N ALA A 98 -6.88 -11.64 5.72
CA ALA A 98 -7.44 -11.95 7.02
C ALA A 98 -8.45 -10.87 7.46
N HIS A 99 -9.68 -11.31 7.73
CA HIS A 99 -10.71 -10.43 8.26
C HIS A 99 -10.45 -10.11 9.73
N THR A 100 -10.61 -8.83 10.12
CA THR A 100 -10.52 -8.40 11.51
C THR A 100 -11.74 -7.58 11.90
N VAL A 101 -12.00 -7.49 13.21
CA VAL A 101 -13.07 -6.63 13.72
C VAL A 101 -12.52 -5.23 13.96
N THR A 102 -13.19 -4.23 13.41
CA THR A 102 -12.87 -2.83 13.66
C THR A 102 -14.16 -2.02 13.83
N ALA A 103 -14.10 -0.99 14.66
CA ALA A 103 -15.15 0.01 14.77
C ALA A 103 -15.02 1.13 13.73
N ASN A 104 -13.90 1.19 13.03
CA ASN A 104 -13.65 2.24 12.05
C ASN A 104 -14.51 2.03 10.80
N PRO A 105 -15.29 3.02 10.39
CA PRO A 105 -16.07 2.94 9.17
C PRO A 105 -15.12 3.03 7.96
N MET A 106 -15.43 2.26 6.92
CA MET A 106 -14.75 2.39 5.63
C MET A 106 -15.32 3.60 4.88
N THR A 107 -14.59 4.72 4.86
CA THR A 107 -15.04 6.00 4.28
C THR A 107 -15.39 5.88 2.79
N GLN A 108 -14.70 5.02 2.08
CA GLN A 108 -14.85 4.79 0.64
C GLN A 108 -15.79 3.60 0.30
N ALA A 109 -16.57 3.13 1.27
CA ALA A 109 -17.47 1.99 1.10
C ALA A 109 -18.51 2.17 -0.02
N ALA A 110 -18.97 3.41 -0.27
CA ALA A 110 -19.93 3.66 -1.33
C ALA A 110 -19.32 3.41 -2.73
N TYR A 111 -18.04 3.70 -2.92
CA TYR A 111 -17.34 3.33 -4.15
C TYR A 111 -17.26 1.80 -4.29
N ALA A 112 -16.84 1.09 -3.24
CA ALA A 112 -16.76 -0.36 -3.25
C ALA A 112 -18.09 -1.03 -3.61
N ARG A 113 -19.20 -0.58 -3.01
CA ARG A 113 -20.55 -1.15 -3.20
C ARG A 113 -21.12 -0.99 -4.60
N ARG A 114 -20.53 -0.16 -5.45
CA ARG A 114 -20.93 -0.04 -6.87
C ARG A 114 -20.40 -1.18 -7.74
N GLY A 115 -19.35 -1.89 -7.31
CA GLY A 115 -18.87 -3.10 -7.96
C GLY A 115 -19.76 -4.32 -7.66
N PRO A 116 -19.62 -5.43 -8.38
CA PRO A 116 -20.38 -6.65 -8.10
C PRO A 116 -19.98 -7.24 -6.74
N GLU A 117 -20.94 -7.86 -6.07
CA GLU A 117 -20.68 -8.66 -4.88
C GLU A 117 -20.22 -10.05 -5.31
N ARG A 118 -19.05 -10.45 -4.84
CA ARG A 118 -18.48 -11.77 -5.11
C ARG A 118 -17.58 -12.23 -3.97
N LYS A 119 -17.30 -13.52 -3.95
CA LYS A 119 -16.32 -14.11 -3.03
C LYS A 119 -14.93 -13.98 -3.64
N TYR A 120 -13.98 -13.51 -2.85
CA TYR A 120 -12.57 -13.38 -3.22
C TYR A 120 -11.77 -14.61 -2.80
N ALA A 121 -10.63 -14.82 -3.45
CA ALA A 121 -9.64 -15.81 -3.03
C ALA A 121 -9.02 -15.42 -1.67
N ASP A 122 -8.51 -16.40 -0.94
CA ASP A 122 -7.75 -16.18 0.30
C ASP A 122 -6.43 -15.43 -0.02
N GLY A 123 -6.32 -14.20 0.46
CA GLY A 123 -5.18 -13.31 0.20
C GLY A 123 -3.87 -13.84 0.77
N VAL A 124 -3.91 -14.54 1.90
CA VAL A 124 -2.72 -15.15 2.51
C VAL A 124 -2.23 -16.33 1.67
N ALA A 125 -3.15 -17.18 1.18
CA ALA A 125 -2.79 -18.25 0.26
C ALA A 125 -2.24 -17.68 -1.05
N PHE A 126 -2.90 -16.67 -1.61
CA PHE A 126 -2.45 -15.99 -2.82
C PHE A 126 -1.03 -15.45 -2.69
N LEU A 127 -0.72 -14.73 -1.59
CA LEU A 127 0.62 -14.21 -1.32
C LEU A 127 1.66 -15.34 -1.30
N LEU A 128 1.39 -16.41 -0.55
CA LEU A 128 2.30 -17.55 -0.46
C LEU A 128 2.50 -18.25 -1.81
N ASP A 129 1.46 -18.33 -2.65
CA ASP A 129 1.54 -18.91 -3.99
C ASP A 129 2.40 -18.04 -4.94
N GLN A 130 2.29 -16.70 -4.86
CA GLN A 130 3.17 -15.82 -5.63
C GLN A 130 4.64 -15.98 -5.21
N ILE A 131 4.92 -16.13 -3.91
CA ILE A 131 6.28 -16.37 -3.42
C ILE A 131 6.80 -17.74 -3.89
N ARG A 132 5.97 -18.77 -3.92
CA ARG A 132 6.35 -20.10 -4.43
C ARG A 132 6.65 -20.08 -5.92
N ALA A 133 5.86 -19.33 -6.68
CA ALA A 133 6.05 -19.19 -8.13
C ALA A 133 7.32 -18.39 -8.49
N HIS A 134 7.73 -17.45 -7.63
CA HIS A 134 8.84 -16.53 -7.87
C HIS A 134 9.78 -16.40 -6.65
N PRO A 135 10.43 -17.50 -6.21
CA PRO A 135 11.23 -17.51 -4.99
C PRO A 135 12.43 -16.58 -5.12
N GLY A 136 12.61 -15.69 -4.14
CA GLY A 136 13.69 -14.71 -4.10
C GLY A 136 13.48 -13.48 -5.00
N GLU A 137 12.36 -13.40 -5.72
CA GLU A 137 12.11 -12.30 -6.65
C GLU A 137 11.01 -11.34 -6.19
N VAL A 138 10.04 -11.82 -5.38
CA VAL A 138 8.88 -11.03 -4.96
C VAL A 138 9.25 -10.05 -3.85
N THR A 139 8.93 -8.78 -4.06
CA THR A 139 8.87 -7.77 -3.00
C THR A 139 7.42 -7.64 -2.54
N LEU A 140 7.19 -7.81 -1.23
CA LEU A 140 5.91 -7.46 -0.62
C LEU A 140 5.92 -5.98 -0.24
N ILE A 141 4.96 -5.21 -0.75
CA ILE A 141 4.70 -3.83 -0.34
C ILE A 141 3.51 -3.88 0.62
N ALA A 142 3.77 -3.74 1.92
CA ALA A 142 2.77 -3.78 2.97
C ALA A 142 2.50 -2.36 3.48
N ILE A 143 1.35 -1.80 3.17
CA ILE A 143 0.98 -0.42 3.49
C ILE A 143 -0.18 -0.31 4.49
N GLY A 144 -0.74 -1.45 4.92
CA GLY A 144 -1.71 -1.56 6.00
C GLY A 144 -1.19 -2.35 7.22
N PRO A 145 -2.05 -2.59 8.21
CA PRO A 145 -1.74 -3.46 9.36
C PRO A 145 -1.35 -4.88 8.93
N LEU A 146 -0.38 -5.48 9.62
CA LEU A 146 0.38 -6.65 9.16
C LEU A 146 -0.30 -8.02 9.38
N PHE A 147 -1.62 -8.08 9.53
CA PHE A 147 -2.37 -9.31 9.78
C PHE A 147 -2.13 -10.40 8.72
N ASN A 148 -2.03 -10.02 7.43
CA ASN A 148 -1.73 -10.98 6.37
C ASN A 148 -0.29 -11.49 6.45
N VAL A 149 0.64 -10.62 6.84
CA VAL A 149 2.06 -10.96 7.07
C VAL A 149 2.17 -11.96 8.22
N GLN A 150 1.51 -11.67 9.36
CA GLN A 150 1.45 -12.59 10.50
C GLN A 150 0.90 -13.95 10.06
N ALA A 151 -0.27 -13.97 9.43
CA ALA A 151 -0.92 -15.18 8.99
C ALA A 151 -0.09 -15.99 7.97
N ALA A 152 0.63 -15.31 7.07
CA ALA A 152 1.50 -15.96 6.10
C ALA A 152 2.72 -16.62 6.78
N ILE A 153 3.32 -15.96 7.76
CA ILE A 153 4.44 -16.50 8.55
C ILE A 153 3.95 -17.71 9.37
N GLU A 154 2.80 -17.59 10.02
CA GLU A 154 2.22 -18.69 10.82
C GLU A 154 1.84 -19.90 9.95
N ARG A 155 1.32 -19.66 8.74
CA ARG A 155 0.89 -20.71 7.81
C ARG A 155 2.07 -21.44 7.14
N ASP A 156 3.08 -20.68 6.68
CA ASP A 156 4.25 -21.23 5.97
C ASP A 156 5.46 -20.28 6.04
N ALA A 157 6.13 -20.26 7.19
CA ALA A 157 7.32 -19.43 7.40
C ALA A 157 8.47 -19.77 6.43
N ALA A 158 8.56 -21.03 5.97
CA ALA A 158 9.60 -21.45 5.04
C ALA A 158 9.41 -20.83 3.66
N THR A 159 8.16 -20.74 3.18
CA THR A 159 7.82 -20.02 1.95
C THR A 159 7.98 -18.51 2.14
N PHE A 160 7.46 -17.93 3.24
CA PHE A 160 7.55 -16.50 3.50
C PHE A 160 9.00 -15.99 3.47
N ARG A 161 9.95 -16.75 4.03
CA ARG A 161 11.40 -16.43 3.98
C ARG A 161 12.01 -16.40 2.58
N LYS A 162 11.30 -16.87 1.55
CA LYS A 162 11.74 -16.74 0.14
C LYS A 162 11.35 -15.41 -0.51
N LEU A 163 10.71 -14.49 0.21
CA LEU A 163 10.55 -13.13 -0.26
C LEU A 163 11.91 -12.49 -0.53
N LYS A 164 12.01 -11.70 -1.59
CA LYS A 164 13.18 -10.85 -1.84
C LYS A 164 13.36 -9.84 -0.72
N ARG A 165 12.26 -9.21 -0.31
CA ARG A 165 12.16 -8.25 0.80
C ARG A 165 10.70 -7.91 1.12
N VAL A 166 10.50 -7.27 2.25
CA VAL A 166 9.28 -6.55 2.57
C VAL A 166 9.60 -5.06 2.64
N VAL A 167 8.82 -4.24 1.96
CA VAL A 167 8.81 -2.79 2.12
C VAL A 167 7.50 -2.44 2.83
N MET A 168 7.58 -1.93 4.04
CA MET A 168 6.39 -1.68 4.85
C MET A 168 6.26 -0.21 5.25
N MET A 169 5.03 0.30 5.25
CA MET A 169 4.71 1.53 5.94
C MET A 169 4.36 1.20 7.38
N GLY A 170 5.07 1.81 8.32
CA GLY A 170 4.79 1.65 9.73
C GLY A 170 5.92 2.12 10.62
N GLY A 171 5.59 2.42 11.86
CA GLY A 171 6.54 2.85 12.86
C GLY A 171 6.73 4.36 12.95
N SER A 172 7.35 4.76 14.04
CA SER A 172 7.66 6.13 14.40
C SER A 172 8.97 6.09 15.19
N ILE A 173 10.02 6.71 14.67
CA ILE A 173 11.39 6.61 15.23
C ILE A 173 11.75 7.90 15.98
N GLU A 174 11.78 9.04 15.28
CA GLU A 174 12.09 10.35 15.84
C GLU A 174 10.91 11.32 15.77
N ARG A 175 9.85 10.96 15.02
CA ARG A 175 8.70 11.80 14.71
C ARG A 175 7.40 11.00 14.77
N GLY A 176 6.42 11.50 15.53
CA GLY A 176 5.04 11.02 15.50
C GLY A 176 4.20 11.70 14.42
N TYR A 177 2.88 11.52 14.49
CA TYR A 177 1.95 12.24 13.61
C TYR A 177 2.04 13.74 13.85
N ASP A 178 2.05 14.54 12.80
CA ASP A 178 1.98 15.98 12.92
C ASP A 178 0.64 16.41 13.52
N ASP A 179 0.67 17.50 14.27
CA ASP A 179 -0.56 18.06 14.82
C ASP A 179 -1.48 18.53 13.69
N ALA A 180 -2.68 17.96 13.63
CA ALA A 180 -3.62 18.18 12.54
C ALA A 180 -4.10 19.64 12.39
N LYS A 181 -3.99 20.45 13.47
CA LYS A 181 -4.44 21.85 13.47
C LYS A 181 -3.31 22.82 13.17
N THR A 182 -2.12 22.54 13.64
CA THR A 182 -0.99 23.48 13.58
C THR A 182 0.09 23.04 12.59
N GLY A 183 0.08 21.78 12.11
CA GLY A 183 1.17 21.19 11.35
C GLY A 183 2.46 21.00 12.14
N ALA A 184 2.43 21.18 13.46
CA ALA A 184 3.61 21.06 14.27
C ALA A 184 4.06 19.60 14.42
N ARG A 185 5.37 19.39 14.32
CA ARG A 185 5.99 18.09 14.58
C ARG A 185 5.72 17.65 16.01
N ARG A 186 5.36 16.38 16.18
CA ARG A 186 5.17 15.75 17.49
C ARG A 186 6.26 14.71 17.76
N PRO A 187 6.55 14.41 19.04
CA PRO A 187 7.43 13.30 19.41
C PRO A 187 6.92 11.97 18.86
N PRO A 188 7.77 10.92 18.86
CA PRO A 188 7.35 9.57 18.47
C PRO A 188 6.05 9.14 19.14
N ASP A 189 5.19 8.51 18.36
CA ASP A 189 3.86 8.07 18.78
C ASP A 189 3.64 6.61 18.33
N ALA A 190 2.63 5.94 18.87
CA ALA A 190 2.22 4.63 18.41
C ALA A 190 1.63 4.75 16.99
N GLU A 191 2.41 4.37 15.99
CA GLU A 191 1.98 4.44 14.61
C GLU A 191 0.86 3.40 14.34
N TRP A 192 -0.11 3.81 13.52
CA TRP A 192 -1.39 3.10 13.35
C TRP A 192 -1.23 1.64 12.89
N ASN A 193 -0.46 1.36 11.86
CA ASN A 193 -0.34 0.01 11.30
C ASN A 193 0.28 -0.96 12.32
N ILE A 194 1.33 -0.52 13.02
CA ILE A 194 1.96 -1.31 14.08
C ILE A 194 1.05 -1.41 15.31
N LEU A 195 0.33 -0.33 15.67
CA LEU A 195 -0.60 -0.34 16.79
C LEU A 195 -1.72 -1.35 16.61
N GLN A 196 -2.24 -1.51 15.37
CA GLN A 196 -3.31 -2.46 15.07
C GLN A 196 -2.82 -3.92 15.12
N ASP A 197 -1.58 -4.18 14.73
CA ASP A 197 -1.00 -5.53 14.76
C ASP A 197 0.46 -5.55 15.22
N PRO A 198 0.73 -5.32 16.51
CA PRO A 198 2.09 -5.38 17.04
C PRO A 198 2.70 -6.79 16.96
N LYS A 199 1.87 -7.85 16.95
CA LYS A 199 2.34 -9.22 16.79
C LYS A 199 2.82 -9.51 15.36
N GLY A 200 2.11 -9.00 14.36
CA GLY A 200 2.53 -9.07 12.96
C GLY A 200 3.85 -8.34 12.74
N ALA A 201 4.00 -7.16 13.33
CA ALA A 201 5.27 -6.42 13.27
C ALA A 201 6.43 -7.20 13.91
N GLN A 202 6.23 -7.78 15.09
CA GLN A 202 7.23 -8.63 15.75
C GLN A 202 7.56 -9.89 14.92
N ALA A 203 6.56 -10.56 14.37
CA ALA A 203 6.74 -11.73 13.52
C ALA A 203 7.54 -11.39 12.26
N LEU A 204 7.23 -10.27 11.62
CA LEU A 204 7.95 -9.79 10.44
C LEU A 204 9.42 -9.51 10.77
N LEU A 205 9.71 -8.74 11.81
CA LEU A 205 11.07 -8.39 12.22
C LEU A 205 11.89 -9.63 12.63
N ALA A 206 11.23 -10.66 13.17
CA ALA A 206 11.86 -11.93 13.53
C ALA A 206 11.95 -12.93 12.37
N SER A 207 11.32 -12.67 11.22
CA SER A 207 11.18 -13.63 10.12
C SER A 207 12.49 -13.99 9.40
N GLY A 208 13.48 -13.08 9.45
CA GLY A 208 14.74 -13.19 8.70
C GLY A 208 14.64 -12.68 7.25
N VAL A 209 13.48 -12.20 6.81
CA VAL A 209 13.33 -11.52 5.50
C VAL A 209 13.91 -10.10 5.61
N PRO A 210 14.62 -9.59 4.58
CA PRO A 210 15.04 -8.19 4.57
C PRO A 210 13.83 -7.24 4.63
N VAL A 211 13.82 -6.34 5.62
CA VAL A 211 12.73 -5.38 5.85
C VAL A 211 13.23 -3.96 5.62
N PHE A 212 12.49 -3.21 4.81
CA PHE A 212 12.65 -1.78 4.60
C PHE A 212 11.42 -1.10 5.22
N MET A 213 11.63 -0.45 6.34
CA MET A 213 10.57 0.27 7.06
C MET A 213 10.52 1.72 6.61
N MET A 214 9.33 2.19 6.26
CA MET A 214 9.01 3.59 5.98
C MET A 214 8.17 4.14 7.14
N PRO A 215 8.83 4.70 8.19
CA PRO A 215 8.13 5.20 9.36
C PRO A 215 7.50 6.58 9.10
N LEU A 216 6.74 7.10 10.07
CA LEU A 216 6.17 8.45 10.02
C LEU A 216 7.22 9.53 9.73
N ASP A 217 8.47 9.25 10.07
CA ASP A 217 9.62 10.12 9.79
C ASP A 217 9.80 10.41 8.30
N SER A 218 9.44 9.49 7.43
CA SER A 218 9.59 9.57 5.98
C SER A 218 8.28 9.63 5.20
N THR A 219 7.14 9.33 5.83
CA THR A 219 5.87 9.17 5.13
C THR A 219 4.91 10.36 5.26
N GLN A 220 5.23 11.36 6.07
CA GLN A 220 4.46 12.59 6.19
C GLN A 220 4.88 13.61 5.13
N VAL A 221 4.79 13.24 3.86
CA VAL A 221 5.00 14.12 2.72
C VAL A 221 3.66 14.76 2.36
N HIS A 222 3.61 16.07 2.24
CA HIS A 222 2.38 16.77 1.86
C HIS A 222 2.18 16.70 0.35
N LEU A 223 0.95 16.40 -0.07
CA LEU A 223 0.50 16.60 -1.44
C LEU A 223 -0.18 17.97 -1.48
N GLU A 224 0.57 18.96 -1.94
CA GLU A 224 0.09 20.33 -2.00
C GLU A 224 -1.01 20.51 -3.07
N GLU A 225 -1.74 21.62 -2.99
CA GLU A 225 -2.88 21.86 -3.87
C GLU A 225 -2.52 21.82 -5.36
N PRO A 226 -1.41 22.44 -5.82
CA PRO A 226 -1.06 22.41 -7.24
C PRO A 226 -0.77 21.02 -7.80
N GLU A 227 -0.06 20.18 -7.03
CA GLU A 227 0.26 18.81 -7.44
C GLU A 227 -0.99 17.94 -7.46
N ARG A 228 -1.85 18.09 -6.46
CA ARG A 228 -3.13 17.39 -6.37
C ARG A 228 -4.03 17.76 -7.54
N ASP A 229 -4.16 19.05 -7.84
CA ASP A 229 -4.99 19.54 -8.93
C ASP A 229 -4.46 19.09 -10.29
N ALA A 230 -3.14 19.01 -10.46
CA ALA A 230 -2.51 18.45 -11.65
C ALA A 230 -2.88 16.97 -11.85
N ILE A 231 -2.88 16.16 -10.76
CA ILE A 231 -3.33 14.76 -10.81
C ILE A 231 -4.80 14.68 -11.23
N PHE A 232 -5.67 15.49 -10.63
CA PHE A 232 -7.11 15.46 -10.90
C PHE A 232 -7.45 15.94 -12.31
N ALA A 233 -6.69 16.90 -12.85
CA ALA A 233 -6.87 17.41 -14.20
C ALA A 233 -6.25 16.55 -15.29
N HIS A 234 -5.46 15.51 -14.92
CA HIS A 234 -4.73 14.70 -15.90
C HIS A 234 -5.65 13.89 -16.84
N GLY A 235 -6.80 13.42 -16.34
CA GLY A 235 -7.82 12.76 -17.16
C GLY A 235 -7.43 11.35 -17.65
N ALA A 236 -6.57 10.67 -16.91
CA ALA A 236 -6.28 9.25 -17.16
C ALA A 236 -7.20 8.35 -16.32
N PRO A 237 -7.48 7.10 -16.76
CA PRO A 237 -8.34 6.18 -16.00
C PRO A 237 -7.96 6.02 -14.54
N VAL A 238 -6.66 5.94 -14.22
CA VAL A 238 -6.16 5.84 -12.84
C VAL A 238 -6.44 7.13 -12.06
N THR A 239 -6.12 8.30 -12.63
CA THR A 239 -6.30 9.59 -11.94
C THR A 239 -7.77 9.91 -11.72
N ASP A 240 -8.67 9.45 -12.61
CA ASP A 240 -10.12 9.59 -12.43
C ASP A 240 -10.61 8.78 -11.21
N GLN A 241 -10.09 7.56 -11.00
CA GLN A 241 -10.45 6.76 -9.83
C GLN A 241 -9.92 7.38 -8.54
N VAL A 242 -8.67 7.83 -8.53
CA VAL A 242 -8.08 8.54 -7.38
C VAL A 242 -8.91 9.79 -7.04
N THR A 243 -9.32 10.56 -8.04
CA THR A 243 -10.15 11.75 -7.87
C THR A 243 -11.51 11.42 -7.24
N LEU A 244 -12.18 10.37 -7.71
CA LEU A 244 -13.46 9.91 -7.16
C LEU A 244 -13.33 9.49 -5.69
N LEU A 245 -12.29 8.70 -5.37
CA LEU A 245 -12.04 8.23 -4.02
C LEU A 245 -11.64 9.38 -3.09
N TYR A 246 -10.82 10.32 -3.56
CA TYR A 246 -10.45 11.51 -2.80
C TYR A 246 -11.68 12.35 -2.42
N HIS A 247 -12.58 12.60 -3.35
CA HIS A 247 -13.80 13.36 -3.04
C HIS A 247 -14.71 12.62 -2.06
N GLN A 248 -14.83 11.30 -2.17
CA GLN A 248 -15.62 10.50 -1.23
C GLN A 248 -15.00 10.55 0.17
N TRP A 249 -13.70 10.28 0.29
CA TRP A 249 -12.96 10.39 1.54
C TRP A 249 -13.11 11.76 2.20
N LYS A 250 -13.00 12.83 1.40
CA LYS A 250 -13.11 14.21 1.90
C LYS A 250 -14.51 14.49 2.46
N VAL A 251 -15.57 14.03 1.79
CA VAL A 251 -16.95 14.22 2.27
C VAL A 251 -17.18 13.48 3.58
N ASP A 252 -16.75 12.22 3.68
CA ASP A 252 -16.95 11.41 4.87
C ASP A 252 -16.13 11.91 6.07
N ASN A 253 -14.92 12.42 5.84
CA ASN A 253 -14.10 13.03 6.89
C ASN A 253 -14.59 14.41 7.38
N TRP A 254 -15.42 15.10 6.59
CA TRP A 254 -16.03 16.37 7.03
C TRP A 254 -17.36 16.15 7.78
N ALA A 255 -17.93 14.95 7.71
CA ALA A 255 -19.16 14.57 8.40
C ALA A 255 -18.92 14.10 9.85
N HIS A 256 -17.68 13.96 10.26
CA HIS A 256 -17.24 13.56 11.59
C HIS A 256 -16.24 14.56 12.16
#